data_5c9bd954a510c2cfa564d4bfe23daa50
#
_entry.id   5c9bd954a510c2cfa564d4bfe23daa50
#
_cell.length_a   1.000
_cell.length_b   1.000
_cell.length_c   1.000
_cell.angle_alpha   90.00
_cell.angle_beta   90.00
_cell.angle_gamma   90.00
#
_symmetry.space_group_name_H-M   'P 1'
#
loop_
_entity.id
_entity.type
_entity.pdbx_description
1 polymer ?
#
loop_
_entity_poly.entity_id
_entity_poly.type
_entity_poly.pdbx_seq_one_letter_code
_entity_poly.pdbx_strand_id
1 'polypeptide(L)'
;MNNKTFLEEFINYSNQIFPAIDSSVRNSIKEALRQFDINKFSWFSTVDLGGVCQGDILNKIPFTFQEEDGKSYAFPTKAMVISNSCDIENDKYILLAPLIPYLDTDEFDENQKRDLLNNKYNGKMCLSYSSVGNYYIDFSRIQSFNKNLIVNLINSNKIKLEYSLSQFGWYFLLTKMTIHFMRVEDHKLFSTRLKGA
;
A
#
# COMPACT_ATOMS: atom_id res chain seq x y z
N MET A 1 12.90 -23.92 16.65
CA MET A 1 12.66 -23.72 15.21
C MET A 1 13.98 -23.39 14.53
N ASN A 2 14.37 -24.13 13.49
CA ASN A 2 15.67 -23.94 12.87
C ASN A 2 15.58 -22.69 11.96
N ASN A 3 16.45 -21.69 12.16
CA ASN A 3 16.47 -20.44 11.38
C ASN A 3 16.51 -20.66 9.86
N LYS A 4 17.05 -21.78 9.42
CA LYS A 4 17.11 -22.19 8.01
C LYS A 4 15.70 -22.50 7.47
N THR A 5 14.86 -23.19 8.24
CA THR A 5 13.49 -23.53 7.85
C THR A 5 12.61 -22.28 7.70
N PHE A 6 12.74 -21.31 8.63
CA PHE A 6 12.00 -20.06 8.54
C PHE A 6 12.38 -19.24 7.29
N LEU A 7 13.67 -19.16 6.97
CA LEU A 7 14.13 -18.44 5.78
C LEU A 7 13.65 -19.12 4.48
N GLU A 8 13.64 -20.44 4.45
CA GLU A 8 13.13 -21.22 3.32
C GLU A 8 11.61 -21.01 3.14
N GLU A 9 10.83 -21.00 4.22
CA GLU A 9 9.39 -20.71 4.19
C GLU A 9 9.12 -19.28 3.73
N PHE A 10 9.89 -18.30 4.21
CA PHE A 10 9.78 -16.89 3.78
C PHE A 10 10.09 -16.74 2.28
N ILE A 11 11.14 -17.40 1.79
CA ILE A 11 11.49 -17.40 0.35
C ILE A 11 10.37 -18.04 -0.47
N ASN A 12 9.81 -19.17 0.00
CA ASN A 12 8.70 -19.84 -0.66
C ASN A 12 7.44 -18.98 -0.69
N TYR A 13 7.14 -18.29 0.42
CA TYR A 13 6.03 -17.35 0.50
C TYR A 13 6.23 -16.15 -0.45
N SER A 14 7.43 -15.58 -0.48
CA SER A 14 7.78 -14.51 -1.42
C SER A 14 7.64 -14.94 -2.88
N ASN A 15 7.96 -16.20 -3.20
CA ASN A 15 7.77 -16.76 -4.54
C ASN A 15 6.30 -16.95 -4.91
N GLN A 16 5.42 -17.19 -3.91
CA GLN A 16 3.97 -17.26 -4.15
C GLN A 16 3.37 -15.88 -4.36
N ILE A 17 3.87 -14.85 -3.65
CA ILE A 17 3.43 -13.46 -3.82
C ILE A 17 3.89 -12.91 -5.19
N PHE A 18 5.07 -13.34 -5.67
CA PHE A 18 5.66 -12.89 -6.92
C PHE A 18 5.88 -14.05 -7.91
N PRO A 19 4.83 -14.76 -8.35
CA PRO A 19 4.97 -15.96 -9.18
C PRO A 19 5.60 -15.70 -10.55
N ALA A 20 5.59 -14.47 -11.04
CA ALA A 20 6.18 -14.08 -12.33
C ALA A 20 7.68 -13.75 -12.24
N ILE A 21 8.27 -13.82 -11.04
CA ILE A 21 9.69 -13.54 -10.88
C ILE A 21 10.48 -14.84 -10.97
N ASP A 22 10.94 -15.17 -12.17
CA ASP A 22 11.86 -16.27 -12.42
C ASP A 22 13.14 -16.13 -11.56
N SER A 23 13.69 -17.25 -11.10
CA SER A 23 14.91 -17.31 -10.30
C SER A 23 16.15 -16.69 -10.98
N SER A 24 16.19 -16.68 -12.32
CA SER A 24 17.20 -15.97 -13.12
C SER A 24 17.06 -14.45 -13.01
N VAL A 25 15.86 -13.97 -12.72
CA VAL A 25 15.52 -12.54 -12.60
C VAL A 25 15.88 -11.97 -11.22
N ARG A 26 16.14 -12.80 -10.20
CA ARG A 26 16.51 -12.32 -8.85
C ARG A 26 17.78 -11.47 -8.84
N ASN A 27 18.77 -11.77 -9.66
CA ASN A 27 19.94 -10.91 -9.84
C ASN A 27 19.61 -9.68 -10.68
N SER A 28 18.64 -9.79 -11.58
CA SER A 28 18.14 -8.69 -12.41
C SER A 28 17.17 -7.77 -11.65
N ILE A 29 16.54 -8.19 -10.54
CA ILE A 29 15.63 -7.30 -9.77
C ILE A 29 16.40 -6.11 -9.20
N LYS A 30 17.59 -6.32 -8.63
CA LYS A 30 18.43 -5.22 -8.15
C LYS A 30 18.88 -4.33 -9.31
N GLU A 31 19.16 -4.92 -10.45
CA GLU A 31 19.56 -4.20 -11.66
C GLU A 31 18.37 -3.54 -12.35
N ALA A 32 17.23 -4.23 -12.45
CA ALA A 32 15.98 -3.68 -12.92
C ALA A 32 15.46 -2.54 -12.03
N LEU A 33 15.56 -2.66 -10.71
CA LEU A 33 15.25 -1.58 -9.77
C LEU A 33 16.22 -0.39 -9.90
N ARG A 34 17.48 -0.63 -10.24
CA ARG A 34 18.47 0.43 -10.52
C ARG A 34 18.27 1.09 -11.89
N GLN A 35 17.82 0.34 -12.89
CA GLN A 35 17.52 0.82 -14.24
C GLN A 35 16.08 1.28 -14.38
N PHE A 36 15.31 1.17 -13.31
CA PHE A 36 13.89 1.48 -13.28
C PHE A 36 13.69 2.98 -13.44
N ASP A 37 13.40 3.39 -14.65
CA ASP A 37 12.94 4.74 -14.93
C ASP A 37 11.44 4.81 -14.65
N ILE A 38 11.09 5.26 -13.44
CA ILE A 38 9.72 5.43 -12.99
C ILE A 38 8.86 6.28 -13.96
N ASN A 39 9.51 7.11 -14.78
CA ASN A 39 8.83 7.96 -15.75
C ASN A 39 8.35 7.20 -17.00
N LYS A 40 8.84 5.97 -17.22
CA LYS A 40 8.48 5.15 -18.39
C LYS A 40 7.34 4.18 -18.12
N PHE A 41 6.91 4.05 -16.86
CA PHE A 41 5.88 3.07 -16.47
C PHE A 41 4.57 3.77 -16.12
N SER A 42 3.47 3.17 -16.53
CA SER A 42 2.15 3.58 -16.10
C SER A 42 1.88 3.01 -14.69
N TRP A 43 1.53 3.87 -13.75
CA TRP A 43 1.05 3.45 -12.44
C TRP A 43 -0.30 2.74 -12.50
N PHE A 44 -1.11 3.07 -13.51
CA PHE A 44 -2.50 2.64 -13.59
C PHE A 44 -2.76 1.78 -14.81
N SER A 45 -3.69 0.84 -14.63
CA SER A 45 -4.23 0.01 -15.68
C SER A 45 -5.19 0.84 -16.56
N THR A 46 -5.20 0.53 -17.84
CA THR A 46 -6.23 1.00 -18.79
C THR A 46 -7.35 -0.02 -18.94
N VAL A 47 -7.26 -1.17 -18.29
CA VAL A 47 -8.22 -2.28 -18.36
C VAL A 47 -9.09 -2.26 -17.12
N ASP A 48 -10.41 -2.39 -17.32
CA ASP A 48 -11.36 -2.64 -16.24
C ASP A 48 -11.12 -4.04 -15.65
N LEU A 49 -10.91 -4.11 -14.34
CA LEU A 49 -10.66 -5.36 -13.62
C LEU A 49 -11.95 -6.09 -13.21
N GLY A 50 -13.12 -5.56 -13.55
CA GLY A 50 -14.42 -6.20 -13.36
C GLY A 50 -14.98 -6.15 -11.94
N GLY A 51 -14.37 -5.40 -11.04
CA GLY A 51 -14.83 -5.25 -9.65
C GLY A 51 -13.84 -4.44 -8.81
N VAL A 52 -14.07 -4.39 -7.50
CA VAL A 52 -13.14 -3.74 -6.57
C VAL A 52 -11.96 -4.67 -6.30
N CYS A 53 -10.75 -4.22 -6.62
CA CYS A 53 -9.53 -5.00 -6.50
C CYS A 53 -8.50 -4.31 -5.59
N GLN A 54 -7.55 -5.09 -5.08
CA GLN A 54 -6.39 -4.53 -4.37
C GLN A 54 -5.62 -3.54 -5.26
N GLY A 55 -5.35 -2.35 -4.72
CA GLY A 55 -4.69 -1.28 -5.45
C GLY A 55 -5.64 -0.33 -6.17
N ASP A 56 -6.95 -0.54 -6.08
CA ASP A 56 -7.93 0.40 -6.58
C ASP A 56 -7.98 1.68 -5.74
N ILE A 57 -8.20 2.81 -6.40
CA ILE A 57 -8.39 4.10 -5.73
C ILE A 57 -9.86 4.50 -5.83
N LEU A 58 -10.48 4.58 -4.68
CA LEU A 58 -11.86 5.04 -4.48
C LEU A 58 -11.85 6.49 -4.00
N ASN A 59 -12.82 7.29 -4.44
CA ASN A 59 -12.97 8.65 -3.92
C ASN A 59 -13.98 8.72 -2.76
N LYS A 60 -13.95 9.86 -2.03
CA LYS A 60 -14.95 10.24 -1.01
C LYS A 60 -15.18 9.19 0.08
N ILE A 61 -14.14 8.44 0.47
CA ILE A 61 -14.20 7.50 1.59
C ILE A 61 -14.12 8.29 2.90
N PRO A 62 -15.07 8.14 3.85
CA PRO A 62 -15.08 8.85 5.12
C PRO A 62 -14.13 8.20 6.12
N PHE A 63 -12.92 8.71 6.24
CA PHE A 63 -11.97 8.27 7.28
C PHE A 63 -12.23 9.01 8.59
N THR A 64 -12.01 8.31 9.70
CA THR A 64 -12.05 8.89 11.05
C THR A 64 -10.64 8.96 11.62
N PHE A 65 -10.28 10.12 12.12
CA PHE A 65 -8.98 10.36 12.78
C PHE A 65 -9.22 10.85 14.20
N GLN A 66 -8.35 10.43 15.11
CA GLN A 66 -8.37 10.85 16.49
C GLN A 66 -7.16 11.74 16.76
N GLU A 67 -7.40 12.90 17.33
CA GLU A 67 -6.37 13.84 17.75
C GLU A 67 -5.85 13.51 19.15
N GLU A 68 -4.73 14.11 19.54
CA GLU A 68 -4.13 13.91 20.88
C GLU A 68 -5.06 14.31 22.04
N ASP A 69 -5.96 15.27 21.82
CA ASP A 69 -6.96 15.70 22.78
C ASP A 69 -8.15 14.73 22.91
N GLY A 70 -8.12 13.60 22.19
CA GLY A 70 -9.16 12.57 22.18
C GLY A 70 -10.35 12.85 21.26
N LYS A 71 -10.40 14.02 20.61
CA LYS A 71 -11.47 14.31 19.64
C LYS A 71 -11.28 13.49 18.38
N SER A 72 -12.41 13.10 17.79
CA SER A 72 -12.46 12.37 16.52
C SER A 72 -13.04 13.25 15.43
N TYR A 73 -12.37 13.24 14.29
CA TYR A 73 -12.79 13.96 13.10
C TYR A 73 -12.99 12.96 11.96
N ALA A 74 -14.03 13.16 11.17
CA ALA A 74 -14.27 12.40 9.94
C ALA A 74 -14.19 13.34 8.75
N PHE A 75 -13.44 12.99 7.72
CA PHE A 75 -13.41 13.71 6.47
C PHE A 75 -13.34 12.76 5.28
N PRO A 76 -14.00 13.08 4.17
CA PRO A 76 -13.92 12.29 2.96
C PRO A 76 -12.61 12.54 2.23
N THR A 77 -11.90 11.46 1.91
CA THR A 77 -10.69 11.53 1.07
C THR A 77 -10.68 10.41 0.04
N LYS A 78 -9.70 10.41 -0.86
CA LYS A 78 -9.41 9.25 -1.69
C LYS A 78 -8.82 8.14 -0.83
N ALA A 79 -9.05 6.90 -1.21
CA ALA A 79 -8.52 5.74 -0.51
C ALA A 79 -8.04 4.66 -1.47
N MET A 80 -6.94 4.00 -1.12
CA MET A 80 -6.47 2.81 -1.81
C MET A 80 -6.99 1.56 -1.11
N VAL A 81 -7.49 0.61 -1.90
CA VAL A 81 -7.88 -0.72 -1.43
C VAL A 81 -6.63 -1.52 -1.10
N ILE A 82 -6.52 -1.96 0.16
CA ILE A 82 -5.37 -2.71 0.70
C ILE A 82 -5.65 -4.20 0.82
N SER A 83 -6.91 -4.58 1.08
CA SER A 83 -7.32 -6.00 1.11
C SER A 83 -6.97 -6.70 -0.19
N ASN A 84 -6.53 -7.95 -0.10
CA ASN A 84 -6.33 -8.82 -1.26
C ASN A 84 -7.65 -9.01 -2.02
N SER A 85 -7.59 -9.07 -3.35
CA SER A 85 -8.80 -9.17 -4.19
C SER A 85 -9.61 -10.43 -3.90
N CYS A 86 -8.96 -11.57 -3.59
CA CYS A 86 -9.66 -12.80 -3.21
C CYS A 86 -10.37 -12.67 -1.85
N ASP A 87 -9.77 -11.95 -0.89
CA ASP A 87 -10.39 -11.69 0.41
C ASP A 87 -11.58 -10.73 0.28
N ILE A 88 -11.51 -9.77 -0.65
CA ILE A 88 -12.63 -8.86 -0.94
C ILE A 88 -13.88 -9.62 -1.36
N GLU A 89 -13.76 -10.72 -2.10
CA GLU A 89 -14.90 -11.54 -2.49
C GLU A 89 -15.53 -12.27 -1.29
N ASN A 90 -14.72 -12.74 -0.37
CA ASN A 90 -15.12 -13.67 0.68
C ASN A 90 -15.38 -12.99 2.03
N ASP A 91 -14.69 -11.89 2.34
CA ASP A 91 -14.76 -11.24 3.64
C ASP A 91 -15.88 -10.22 3.75
N LYS A 92 -16.31 -9.98 5.00
CA LYS A 92 -17.30 -8.96 5.35
C LYS A 92 -16.73 -7.55 5.36
N TYR A 93 -15.41 -7.42 5.55
CA TYR A 93 -14.74 -6.15 5.70
C TYR A 93 -13.61 -6.02 4.69
N ILE A 94 -13.35 -4.79 4.25
CA ILE A 94 -12.19 -4.43 3.42
C ILE A 94 -11.33 -3.39 4.13
N LEU A 95 -10.04 -3.48 3.91
CA LEU A 95 -9.05 -2.53 4.42
C LEU A 95 -8.78 -1.46 3.38
N LEU A 96 -8.88 -0.21 3.78
CA LEU A 96 -8.58 0.95 2.96
C LEU A 96 -7.52 1.82 3.64
N ALA A 97 -6.56 2.32 2.86
CA ALA A 97 -5.58 3.31 3.29
C ALA A 97 -5.94 4.69 2.73
N PRO A 98 -5.91 5.77 3.52
CA PRO A 98 -6.22 7.10 3.03
C PRO A 98 -5.13 7.64 2.11
N LEU A 99 -5.53 8.40 1.10
CA LEU A 99 -4.67 9.27 0.31
C LEU A 99 -4.69 10.66 0.94
N ILE A 100 -3.53 11.13 1.38
CA ILE A 100 -3.35 12.39 2.07
C ILE A 100 -2.63 13.36 1.13
N PRO A 101 -3.13 14.61 0.94
CA PRO A 101 -2.44 15.61 0.15
C PRO A 101 -1.13 16.03 0.85
N TYR A 102 -0.05 16.25 0.10
CA TYR A 102 1.25 16.63 0.68
C TYR A 102 1.72 18.05 0.32
N LEU A 103 1.04 18.74 -0.60
CA LEU A 103 1.44 20.08 -0.99
C LEU A 103 0.89 21.16 -0.05
N ASP A 104 -0.31 20.95 0.48
CA ASP A 104 -1.04 21.97 1.24
C ASP A 104 -0.93 21.75 2.76
N THR A 105 0.07 20.98 3.20
CA THR A 105 0.28 20.68 4.62
C THR A 105 1.67 21.15 5.05
N ASP A 106 1.77 21.72 6.24
CA ASP A 106 3.03 22.03 6.91
C ASP A 106 3.69 20.78 7.53
N GLU A 107 3.14 19.58 7.25
CA GLU A 107 3.63 18.30 7.79
C GLU A 107 5.04 17.96 7.30
N PHE A 108 5.44 18.44 6.12
CA PHE A 108 6.72 18.11 5.50
C PHE A 108 7.49 19.35 5.09
N ASP A 109 8.76 19.43 5.48
CA ASP A 109 9.71 20.36 4.88
C ASP A 109 10.11 19.91 3.45
N GLU A 110 10.86 20.74 2.72
CA GLU A 110 11.23 20.47 1.32
C GLU A 110 12.11 19.21 1.15
N ASN A 111 12.95 18.87 2.14
CA ASN A 111 13.74 17.64 2.10
C ASN A 111 12.85 16.41 2.33
N GLN A 112 11.94 16.52 3.28
CA GLN A 112 10.95 15.48 3.58
C GLN A 112 10.00 15.26 2.41
N LYS A 113 9.53 16.31 1.73
CA LYS A 113 8.75 16.21 0.50
C LYS A 113 9.51 15.47 -0.60
N ARG A 114 10.79 15.83 -0.80
CA ARG A 114 11.64 15.11 -1.76
C ARG A 114 11.81 13.63 -1.41
N ASP A 115 11.98 13.29 -0.14
CA ASP A 115 12.11 11.91 0.31
C ASP A 115 10.78 11.16 0.17
N LEU A 116 9.64 11.81 0.40
CA LEU A 116 8.31 11.28 0.13
C LEU A 116 8.12 10.95 -1.36
N LEU A 117 8.43 11.91 -2.24
CA LEU A 117 8.35 11.74 -3.70
C LEU A 117 9.22 10.60 -4.21
N ASN A 118 10.37 10.39 -3.59
CA ASN A 118 11.28 9.28 -3.89
C ASN A 118 10.92 7.98 -3.16
N ASN A 119 9.76 7.93 -2.51
CA ASN A 119 9.26 6.75 -1.79
C ASN A 119 10.22 6.19 -0.72
N LYS A 120 11.00 7.04 -0.06
CA LYS A 120 11.95 6.62 0.99
C LYS A 120 11.29 6.29 2.32
N TYR A 121 10.07 6.78 2.58
CA TYR A 121 9.34 6.44 3.80
C TYR A 121 8.76 5.04 3.74
N ASN A 122 9.03 4.21 4.75
CA ASN A 122 8.55 2.83 4.80
C ASN A 122 7.02 2.73 4.96
N GLY A 123 6.41 3.65 5.70
CA GLY A 123 4.97 3.67 5.97
C GLY A 123 4.13 4.48 4.99
N LYS A 124 4.76 5.06 3.97
CA LYS A 124 4.09 5.93 3.01
C LYS A 124 4.44 5.53 1.58
N MET A 125 3.49 5.67 0.66
CA MET A 125 3.70 5.41 -0.78
C MET A 125 3.19 6.60 -1.58
N CYS A 126 4.08 7.21 -2.35
CA CYS A 126 3.74 8.31 -3.24
C CYS A 126 3.65 7.78 -4.69
N LEU A 127 2.55 8.09 -5.35
CA LEU A 127 2.34 7.81 -6.78
C LEU A 127 2.82 9.00 -7.60
N SER A 128 4.11 9.34 -7.46
CA SER A 128 4.73 10.48 -8.12
C SER A 128 4.48 10.46 -9.62
N TYR A 129 4.24 11.64 -10.18
CA TYR A 129 3.98 11.81 -11.62
C TYR A 129 2.75 11.06 -12.16
N SER A 130 1.80 10.71 -11.29
CA SER A 130 0.57 10.05 -11.68
C SER A 130 -0.60 11.05 -11.82
N SER A 131 -1.67 10.58 -12.47
CA SER A 131 -2.92 11.35 -12.61
C SER A 131 -3.71 11.52 -11.31
N VAL A 132 -3.34 10.81 -10.24
CA VAL A 132 -3.96 10.98 -8.90
C VAL A 132 -3.61 12.34 -8.29
N GLY A 133 -2.51 12.95 -8.71
CA GLY A 133 -2.07 14.26 -8.23
C GLY A 133 -1.19 14.17 -6.99
N ASN A 134 -1.25 15.20 -6.15
CA ASN A 134 -0.31 15.43 -5.07
C ASN A 134 -0.71 14.73 -3.76
N TYR A 135 -0.87 13.40 -3.82
CA TYR A 135 -1.25 12.56 -2.69
C TYR A 135 -0.22 11.50 -2.39
N TYR A 136 -0.13 11.12 -1.12
CA TYR A 136 0.52 9.89 -0.68
C TYR A 136 -0.46 8.99 0.05
N ILE A 137 -0.22 7.69 0.00
CA ILE A 137 -0.95 6.67 0.75
C ILE A 137 -0.27 6.51 2.09
N ASP A 138 -1.03 6.57 3.18
CA ASP A 138 -0.51 6.38 4.54
C ASP A 138 -0.92 5.01 5.10
N PHE A 139 0.01 4.08 5.16
CA PHE A 139 -0.23 2.73 5.69
C PHE A 139 -0.36 2.69 7.21
N SER A 140 0.03 3.75 7.93
CA SER A 140 -0.19 3.83 9.38
C SER A 140 -1.64 4.13 9.75
N ARG A 141 -2.44 4.58 8.77
CA ARG A 141 -3.83 5.03 8.96
C ARG A 141 -4.84 4.11 8.23
N ILE A 142 -4.49 2.84 8.03
CA ILE A 142 -5.41 1.86 7.43
C ILE A 142 -6.64 1.68 8.34
N GLN A 143 -7.82 1.70 7.74
CA GLN A 143 -9.08 1.44 8.43
C GLN A 143 -9.88 0.33 7.76
N SER A 144 -10.71 -0.34 8.55
CA SER A 144 -11.58 -1.41 8.13
C SER A 144 -12.98 -0.86 7.85
N PHE A 145 -13.54 -1.19 6.69
CA PHE A 145 -14.86 -0.77 6.24
C PHE A 145 -15.74 -1.97 5.92
N ASN A 146 -17.04 -1.88 6.19
CA ASN A 146 -17.97 -2.90 5.75
C ASN A 146 -18.03 -2.94 4.21
N LYS A 147 -17.72 -4.10 3.63
CA LYS A 147 -17.69 -4.29 2.17
C LYS A 147 -19.01 -3.91 1.49
N ASN A 148 -20.13 -4.42 2.02
CA ASN A 148 -21.43 -4.18 1.40
C ASN A 148 -21.79 -2.69 1.41
N LEU A 149 -21.40 -1.95 2.44
CA LEU A 149 -21.56 -0.50 2.46
C LEU A 149 -20.79 0.17 1.30
N ILE A 150 -19.53 -0.17 1.12
CA ILE A 150 -18.69 0.40 0.04
C ILE A 150 -19.27 0.05 -1.33
N VAL A 151 -19.61 -1.23 -1.56
CA VAL A 151 -20.22 -1.68 -2.82
C VAL A 151 -21.55 -0.95 -3.10
N ASN A 152 -22.41 -0.79 -2.10
CA ASN A 152 -23.68 -0.06 -2.25
C ASN A 152 -23.45 1.43 -2.55
N LEU A 153 -22.43 2.04 -1.97
CA LEU A 153 -22.06 3.43 -2.26
C LEU A 153 -21.52 3.58 -3.68
N ILE A 154 -20.76 2.61 -4.18
CA ILE A 154 -20.30 2.57 -5.57
C ILE A 154 -21.49 2.41 -6.51
N ASN A 155 -22.36 1.42 -6.30
CA ASN A 155 -23.53 1.15 -7.12
C ASN A 155 -24.53 2.33 -7.17
N SER A 156 -24.60 3.12 -6.09
CA SER A 156 -25.40 4.36 -6.02
C SER A 156 -24.67 5.61 -6.54
N ASN A 157 -23.49 5.47 -7.13
CA ASN A 157 -22.63 6.56 -7.63
C ASN A 157 -22.23 7.62 -6.55
N LYS A 158 -22.32 7.29 -5.28
CA LYS A 158 -21.85 8.16 -4.18
C LYS A 158 -20.35 8.12 -4.01
N ILE A 159 -19.75 6.96 -4.31
CA ILE A 159 -18.30 6.71 -4.38
C ILE A 159 -18.00 6.25 -5.80
N LYS A 160 -16.83 6.61 -6.32
CA LYS A 160 -16.36 6.14 -7.64
C LYS A 160 -15.01 5.46 -7.49
N LEU A 161 -14.82 4.40 -8.25
CA LEU A 161 -13.51 3.85 -8.57
C LEU A 161 -12.89 4.79 -9.61
N GLU A 162 -11.78 5.44 -9.26
CA GLU A 162 -11.13 6.42 -10.13
C GLU A 162 -9.99 5.78 -10.92
N TYR A 163 -9.23 4.89 -10.27
CA TYR A 163 -8.04 4.27 -10.85
C TYR A 163 -7.87 2.86 -10.30
N SER A 164 -7.32 1.97 -11.11
CA SER A 164 -6.80 0.66 -10.70
C SER A 164 -5.31 0.61 -10.97
N LEU A 165 -4.51 0.09 -10.05
CA LEU A 165 -3.08 -0.04 -10.27
C LEU A 165 -2.80 -0.98 -11.46
N SER A 166 -1.79 -0.63 -12.25
CA SER A 166 -1.19 -1.56 -13.21
C SER A 166 -0.50 -2.71 -12.47
N GLN A 167 -0.13 -3.77 -13.17
CA GLN A 167 0.65 -4.86 -12.58
C GLN A 167 1.91 -4.34 -11.87
N PHE A 168 2.60 -3.35 -12.46
CA PHE A 168 3.75 -2.72 -11.84
C PHE A 168 3.39 -1.97 -10.55
N GLY A 169 2.37 -1.09 -10.61
CA GLY A 169 1.92 -0.34 -9.45
C GLY A 169 1.48 -1.29 -8.32
N TRP A 170 0.86 -2.41 -8.65
CA TRP A 170 0.45 -3.44 -7.70
C TRP A 170 1.66 -4.15 -7.04
N TYR A 171 2.69 -4.53 -7.80
CA TYR A 171 3.92 -5.09 -7.21
C TYR A 171 4.63 -4.08 -6.30
N PHE A 172 4.64 -2.80 -6.69
CA PHE A 172 5.21 -1.76 -5.87
C PHE A 172 4.43 -1.57 -4.56
N LEU A 173 3.09 -1.60 -4.62
CA LEU A 173 2.22 -1.59 -3.43
C LEU A 173 2.55 -2.76 -2.50
N LEU A 174 2.60 -3.99 -3.01
CA LEU A 174 2.93 -5.18 -2.21
C LEU A 174 4.30 -5.04 -1.55
N THR A 175 5.31 -4.56 -2.28
CA THR A 175 6.66 -4.32 -1.75
C THR A 175 6.63 -3.31 -0.60
N LYS A 176 5.93 -2.18 -0.76
CA LYS A 176 5.79 -1.15 0.27
C LYS A 176 5.06 -1.66 1.50
N MET A 177 3.98 -2.40 1.32
CA MET A 177 3.25 -3.04 2.42
C MET A 177 4.12 -4.04 3.17
N THR A 178 4.85 -4.89 2.44
CA THR A 178 5.78 -5.86 3.05
C THR A 178 6.84 -5.15 3.89
N ILE A 179 7.48 -4.11 3.35
CA ILE A 179 8.46 -3.32 4.10
C ILE A 179 7.81 -2.67 5.35
N HIS A 180 6.61 -2.13 5.22
CA HIS A 180 5.93 -1.47 6.32
C HIS A 180 5.59 -2.43 7.47
N PHE A 181 5.01 -3.60 7.16
CA PHE A 181 4.51 -4.54 8.17
C PHE A 181 5.57 -5.54 8.64
N MET A 182 6.55 -5.89 7.79
CA MET A 182 7.51 -6.95 8.03
C MET A 182 8.93 -6.43 8.30
N ARG A 183 9.12 -5.11 8.42
CA ARG A 183 10.46 -4.56 8.75
C ARG A 183 10.97 -5.17 10.05
N VAL A 184 12.25 -5.54 10.03
CA VAL A 184 12.93 -6.11 11.20
C VAL A 184 12.89 -5.10 12.33
N GLU A 185 12.49 -5.56 13.51
CA GLU A 185 12.54 -4.77 14.75
C GLU A 185 13.99 -4.33 15.05
N ASP A 186 14.13 -3.31 15.89
CA ASP A 186 15.41 -2.92 16.47
C ASP A 186 16.14 -4.17 17.00
N HIS A 187 17.44 -4.26 16.67
CA HIS A 187 18.27 -5.42 17.02
C HIS A 187 18.23 -5.77 18.52
N LYS A 188 18.01 -4.76 19.38
CA LYS A 188 17.90 -4.92 20.81
C LYS A 188 16.59 -5.62 21.21
N LEU A 189 15.46 -5.22 20.62
CA LEU A 189 14.15 -5.84 20.84
C LEU A 189 14.14 -7.29 20.31
N PHE A 190 14.66 -7.50 19.10
CA PHE A 190 14.78 -8.84 18.52
C PHE A 190 15.63 -9.78 19.40
N SER A 191 16.79 -9.31 19.89
CA SER A 191 17.64 -10.07 20.79
C SER A 191 16.97 -10.37 22.13
N THR A 192 16.09 -9.48 22.61
CA THR A 192 15.33 -9.68 23.85
C THR A 192 14.25 -10.75 23.68
N ARG A 193 13.54 -10.75 22.55
CA ARG A 193 12.53 -11.78 22.21
C ARG A 193 13.16 -13.17 22.09
N LEU A 194 14.37 -13.29 21.51
CA LEU A 194 15.08 -14.55 21.39
C LEU A 194 15.50 -15.13 22.76
N LYS A 195 15.73 -14.27 23.78
CA LYS A 195 16.09 -14.72 25.14
C LYS A 195 14.87 -15.19 25.95
N GLY A 196 13.67 -14.81 25.54
CA GLY A 196 12.42 -15.17 26.20
C GLY A 196 11.73 -16.42 25.63
N ALA A 197 12.34 -17.04 24.61
CA ALA A 197 11.90 -18.29 23.99
C ALA A 197 12.81 -19.44 24.42
#